data_b039ea41b975e33790cc91e600d6bf84
#
_entry.id   b039ea41b975e33790cc91e600d6bf84
#
_cell.length_a   1.000
_cell.length_b   1.000
_cell.length_c   1.000
_cell.angle_alpha   90.00
_cell.angle_beta   90.00
_cell.angle_gamma   90.00
#
_symmetry.space_group_name_H-M   'P 1'
#
loop_
_entity.id
_entity.type
_entity.pdbx_description
1 polymer ?
#
loop_
_entity_poly.entity_id
_entity_poly.type
_entity_poly.pdbx_seq_one_letter_code
_entity_poly.pdbx_strand_id
1 'polypeptide(L)'
;MVLILSTIAVIVDLSQKLGRINDSGSTAFIALTEFYPFWTVWIVNTFLPIAVFITVIYFTSRLTMQTEIVGILSGGISFYRFTLPYIWVSLFLAVSALLVGNIALPWANIKKNKYQYVHLLSNTDKDEYYKRQRIGSQVSPNEFVFVDSYDRTEKLGSSFMYQKFDSTELKKQVIASNFNWNDKDSTYALMSVYSREINKDKTEKLEYLPNFNMKLPATPDEILPEEYVAETMNTFELNKF
;
A
#
# COMPACT_ATOMS: atom_id res chain seq x y z
N MET A 1 17.48 11.64 -19.48
CA MET A 1 17.39 10.16 -19.46
C MET A 1 16.12 9.68 -18.79
N VAL A 2 15.85 10.02 -17.52
CA VAL A 2 14.64 9.53 -16.79
C VAL A 2 13.33 9.91 -17.50
N LEU A 3 13.18 11.13 -17.98
CA LEU A 3 11.99 11.58 -18.70
C LEU A 3 11.74 10.80 -20.01
N ILE A 4 12.79 10.47 -20.74
CA ILE A 4 12.67 9.69 -21.98
C ILE A 4 12.22 8.27 -21.64
N LEU A 5 12.85 7.65 -20.63
CA LEU A 5 12.49 6.32 -20.18
C LEU A 5 11.04 6.25 -19.66
N SER A 6 10.60 7.26 -18.89
CA SER A 6 9.23 7.30 -18.39
C SER A 6 8.22 7.49 -19.53
N THR A 7 8.53 8.30 -20.55
CA THR A 7 7.64 8.45 -21.72
C THR A 7 7.51 7.13 -22.50
N ILE A 8 8.62 6.43 -22.72
CA ILE A 8 8.61 5.13 -23.38
C ILE A 8 7.80 4.12 -22.55
N ALA A 9 8.03 4.11 -21.23
CA ALA A 9 7.29 3.22 -20.31
C ALA A 9 5.79 3.48 -20.36
N VAL A 10 5.35 4.75 -20.39
CA VAL A 10 3.93 5.12 -20.53
C VAL A 10 3.34 4.60 -21.84
N ILE A 11 4.05 4.78 -22.95
CA ILE A 11 3.56 4.32 -24.26
C ILE A 11 3.41 2.80 -24.30
N VAL A 12 4.40 2.07 -23.78
CA VAL A 12 4.39 0.61 -23.75
C VAL A 12 3.27 0.10 -22.82
N ASP A 13 3.16 0.64 -21.60
CA ASP A 13 2.15 0.25 -20.63
C ASP A 13 0.72 0.56 -21.13
N LEU A 14 0.52 1.75 -21.71
CA LEU A 14 -0.75 2.12 -22.34
C LEU A 14 -1.14 1.15 -23.46
N SER A 15 -0.18 0.81 -24.33
CA SER A 15 -0.42 -0.13 -25.42
C SER A 15 -0.87 -1.50 -24.92
N GLN A 16 -0.26 -1.99 -23.83
CA GLN A 16 -0.62 -3.29 -23.22
C GLN A 16 -1.97 -3.28 -22.52
N LYS A 17 -2.36 -2.14 -21.94
CA LYS A 17 -3.58 -1.99 -21.14
C LYS A 17 -4.76 -1.43 -21.92
N LEU A 18 -4.57 -1.04 -23.19
CA LEU A 18 -5.59 -0.36 -24.01
C LEU A 18 -6.90 -1.17 -24.12
N GLY A 19 -6.79 -2.48 -24.29
CA GLY A 19 -7.95 -3.37 -24.32
C GLY A 19 -8.77 -3.29 -23.03
N ARG A 20 -8.12 -3.45 -21.87
CA ARG A 20 -8.78 -3.37 -20.55
C ARG A 20 -9.40 -2.01 -20.28
N ILE A 21 -8.72 -0.93 -20.69
CA ILE A 21 -9.23 0.44 -20.55
C ILE A 21 -10.52 0.61 -21.34
N ASN A 22 -10.56 0.16 -22.60
CA ASN A 22 -11.74 0.25 -23.44
C ASN A 22 -12.89 -0.64 -22.94
N ASP A 23 -12.58 -1.86 -22.50
CA ASP A 23 -13.56 -2.81 -21.95
C ASP A 23 -14.21 -2.29 -20.66
N SER A 24 -13.49 -1.49 -19.90
CA SER A 24 -13.99 -0.84 -18.67
C SER A 24 -14.84 0.42 -18.92
N GLY A 25 -15.06 0.80 -20.19
CA GLY A 25 -15.80 2.00 -20.57
C GLY A 25 -14.98 3.31 -20.44
N SER A 26 -13.66 3.21 -20.19
CA SER A 26 -12.75 4.37 -20.20
C SER A 26 -12.10 4.54 -21.58
N THR A 27 -11.40 5.65 -21.76
CA THR A 27 -10.68 5.95 -23.01
C THR A 27 -9.19 6.16 -22.74
N ALA A 28 -8.35 5.97 -23.77
CA ALA A 28 -6.93 6.24 -23.67
C ALA A 28 -6.63 7.69 -23.21
N PHE A 29 -7.46 8.64 -23.59
CA PHE A 29 -7.30 10.04 -23.19
C PHE A 29 -7.54 10.24 -21.68
N ILE A 30 -8.58 9.62 -21.13
CA ILE A 30 -8.87 9.64 -19.69
C ILE A 30 -7.72 8.96 -18.91
N ALA A 31 -7.23 7.82 -19.39
CA ALA A 31 -6.08 7.17 -18.80
C ALA A 31 -4.84 8.06 -18.78
N LEU A 32 -4.55 8.77 -19.89
CA LEU A 32 -3.40 9.68 -19.99
C LEU A 32 -3.51 10.90 -19.06
N THR A 33 -4.70 11.31 -18.67
CA THR A 33 -4.90 12.48 -17.79
C THR A 33 -5.10 12.10 -16.32
N GLU A 34 -5.72 10.97 -16.02
CA GLU A 34 -6.10 10.60 -14.66
C GLU A 34 -5.23 9.50 -14.03
N PHE A 35 -4.55 8.69 -14.84
CA PHE A 35 -3.73 7.59 -14.34
C PHE A 35 -2.23 7.84 -14.57
N TYR A 36 -1.82 8.09 -15.81
CA TYR A 36 -0.40 8.13 -16.16
C TYR A 36 0.41 9.25 -15.51
N PRO A 37 -0.12 10.45 -15.21
CA PRO A 37 0.64 11.46 -14.48
C PRO A 37 1.07 10.97 -13.09
N PHE A 38 0.17 10.29 -12.38
CA PHE A 38 0.42 9.75 -11.05
C PHE A 38 1.29 8.49 -11.09
N TRP A 39 1.06 7.64 -12.07
CA TRP A 39 1.90 6.47 -12.33
C TRP A 39 3.35 6.88 -12.69
N THR A 40 3.53 7.97 -13.44
CA THR A 40 4.84 8.50 -13.79
C THR A 40 5.59 8.98 -12.56
N VAL A 41 4.94 9.64 -11.59
CA VAL A 41 5.56 10.03 -10.32
C VAL A 41 6.09 8.80 -9.59
N TRP A 42 5.30 7.74 -9.52
CA TRP A 42 5.69 6.49 -8.89
C TRP A 42 6.89 5.83 -9.59
N ILE A 43 6.84 5.68 -10.93
CA ILE A 43 7.92 5.02 -11.69
C ILE A 43 9.22 5.82 -11.64
N VAL A 44 9.14 7.15 -11.75
CA VAL A 44 10.31 8.03 -11.68
C VAL A 44 10.97 7.92 -10.30
N ASN A 45 10.19 7.97 -9.22
CA ASN A 45 10.73 7.85 -7.86
C ASN A 45 11.39 6.48 -7.63
N THR A 46 10.80 5.41 -8.15
CA THR A 46 11.32 4.04 -8.02
C THR A 46 12.64 3.85 -8.77
N PHE A 47 12.74 4.39 -9.99
CA PHE A 47 13.92 4.20 -10.84
C PHE A 47 14.98 5.30 -10.71
N LEU A 48 14.70 6.39 -9.98
CA LEU A 48 15.63 7.50 -9.80
C LEU A 48 17.02 7.07 -9.25
N PRO A 49 17.12 6.24 -8.20
CA PRO A 49 18.41 5.83 -7.67
C PRO A 49 19.27 5.08 -8.70
N ILE A 50 18.66 4.19 -9.47
CA ILE A 50 19.35 3.41 -10.51
C ILE A 50 19.80 4.35 -11.65
N ALA A 51 18.94 5.27 -12.06
CA ALA A 51 19.27 6.23 -13.12
C ALA A 51 20.42 7.18 -12.71
N VAL A 52 20.43 7.63 -11.46
CA VAL A 52 21.51 8.45 -10.90
C VAL A 52 22.81 7.65 -10.88
N PHE A 53 22.79 6.42 -10.39
CA PHE A 53 23.95 5.53 -10.35
C PHE A 53 24.57 5.32 -11.74
N ILE A 54 23.77 4.96 -12.73
CA ILE A 54 24.24 4.77 -14.11
C ILE A 54 24.81 6.07 -14.68
N THR A 55 24.16 7.22 -14.41
CA THR A 55 24.60 8.53 -14.89
C THR A 55 25.96 8.91 -14.30
N VAL A 56 26.17 8.69 -13.01
CA VAL A 56 27.45 8.95 -12.33
C VAL A 56 28.57 8.09 -12.93
N ILE A 57 28.31 6.78 -13.09
CA ILE A 57 29.30 5.87 -13.69
C ILE A 57 29.65 6.31 -15.12
N TYR A 58 28.63 6.56 -15.95
CA TYR A 58 28.85 7.00 -17.32
C TYR A 58 29.65 8.30 -17.41
N PHE A 59 29.29 9.31 -16.62
CA PHE A 59 29.95 10.59 -16.61
C PHE A 59 31.40 10.50 -16.13
N THR A 60 31.62 9.78 -15.02
CA THR A 60 32.98 9.59 -14.47
C THR A 60 33.86 8.78 -15.42
N SER A 61 33.33 7.72 -16.03
CA SER A 61 34.04 6.93 -17.02
C SER A 61 34.45 7.79 -18.24
N ARG A 62 33.56 8.64 -18.73
CA ARG A 62 33.83 9.55 -19.83
C ARG A 62 34.95 10.54 -19.49
N LEU A 63 34.92 11.17 -18.31
CA LEU A 63 35.97 12.06 -17.84
C LEU A 63 37.32 11.34 -17.70
N THR A 64 37.31 10.10 -17.26
CA THR A 64 38.53 9.26 -17.17
C THR A 64 39.10 8.97 -18.53
N MET A 65 38.27 8.56 -19.51
CA MET A 65 38.71 8.25 -20.87
C MET A 65 39.27 9.49 -21.60
N GLN A 66 38.77 10.68 -21.29
CA GLN A 66 39.25 11.94 -21.82
C GLN A 66 40.48 12.49 -21.06
N THR A 67 41.01 11.74 -20.09
CA THR A 67 42.15 12.15 -19.23
C THR A 67 41.90 13.40 -18.40
N GLU A 68 40.66 13.90 -18.36
CA GLU A 68 40.31 15.14 -17.65
C GLU A 68 40.53 15.02 -16.15
N ILE A 69 40.20 13.86 -15.56
CA ILE A 69 40.43 13.62 -14.14
C ILE A 69 41.92 13.67 -13.81
N VAL A 70 42.77 13.10 -14.65
CA VAL A 70 44.22 13.14 -14.47
C VAL A 70 44.72 14.58 -14.60
N GLY A 71 44.21 15.34 -15.59
CA GLY A 71 44.56 16.76 -15.76
C GLY A 71 44.18 17.60 -14.53
N ILE A 72 42.98 17.41 -13.97
CA ILE A 72 42.51 18.13 -12.80
C ILE A 72 43.36 17.78 -11.56
N LEU A 73 43.68 16.50 -11.34
CA LEU A 73 44.48 16.08 -10.18
C LEU A 73 45.94 16.48 -10.30
N SER A 74 46.54 16.44 -11.50
CA SER A 74 47.91 16.92 -11.75
C SER A 74 48.02 18.43 -11.65
N GLY A 75 46.94 19.19 -11.84
CA GLY A 75 46.85 20.61 -11.57
C GLY A 75 46.82 20.99 -10.08
N GLY A 76 46.99 20.00 -9.17
CA GLY A 76 47.10 20.24 -7.73
C GLY A 76 45.74 20.25 -6.98
N ILE A 77 44.63 19.94 -7.66
CA ILE A 77 43.32 19.79 -7.01
C ILE A 77 43.27 18.45 -6.31
N SER A 78 42.99 18.45 -5.00
CA SER A 78 42.86 17.21 -4.24
C SER A 78 41.64 16.41 -4.69
N PHE A 79 41.72 15.09 -4.62
CA PHE A 79 40.61 14.19 -4.94
C PHE A 79 39.32 14.53 -4.16
N TYR A 80 39.45 14.91 -2.88
CA TYR A 80 38.34 15.36 -2.06
C TYR A 80 37.62 16.60 -2.64
N ARG A 81 38.37 17.59 -3.10
CA ARG A 81 37.77 18.77 -3.75
C ARG A 81 37.09 18.40 -5.07
N PHE A 82 37.67 17.48 -5.82
CA PHE A 82 37.08 16.98 -7.05
C PHE A 82 35.72 16.24 -6.80
N THR A 83 35.61 15.47 -5.72
CA THR A 83 34.39 14.73 -5.40
C THR A 83 33.31 15.56 -4.71
N LEU A 84 33.62 16.71 -4.16
CA LEU A 84 32.72 17.58 -3.41
C LEU A 84 31.44 17.99 -4.17
N PRO A 85 31.48 18.36 -5.46
CA PRO A 85 30.29 18.63 -6.25
C PRO A 85 29.34 17.41 -6.37
N TYR A 86 29.90 16.22 -6.51
CA TYR A 86 29.09 14.98 -6.56
C TYR A 86 28.34 14.76 -5.25
N ILE A 87 28.99 15.03 -4.11
CA ILE A 87 28.36 14.90 -2.79
C ILE A 87 27.20 15.90 -2.64
N TRP A 88 27.40 17.16 -3.03
CA TRP A 88 26.32 18.15 -2.95
C TRP A 88 25.14 17.83 -3.85
N VAL A 89 25.40 17.42 -5.09
CA VAL A 89 24.35 17.02 -6.02
C VAL A 89 23.62 15.77 -5.54
N SER A 90 24.34 14.77 -5.05
CA SER A 90 23.71 13.55 -4.52
C SER A 90 22.88 13.84 -3.26
N LEU A 91 23.35 14.71 -2.37
CA LEU A 91 22.59 15.13 -1.18
C LEU A 91 21.30 15.88 -1.59
N PHE A 92 21.40 16.80 -2.55
CA PHE A 92 20.23 17.50 -3.08
C PHE A 92 19.20 16.53 -3.67
N LEU A 93 19.65 15.56 -4.49
CA LEU A 93 18.77 14.54 -5.08
C LEU A 93 18.16 13.65 -4.01
N ALA A 94 18.93 13.25 -2.99
CA ALA A 94 18.42 12.42 -1.89
C ALA A 94 17.33 13.15 -1.10
N VAL A 95 17.55 14.41 -0.74
CA VAL A 95 16.55 15.22 -0.03
C VAL A 95 15.30 15.42 -0.91
N SER A 96 15.47 15.70 -2.21
CA SER A 96 14.36 15.85 -3.14
C SER A 96 13.56 14.55 -3.27
N ALA A 97 14.22 13.40 -3.38
CA ALA A 97 13.57 12.10 -3.44
C ALA A 97 12.79 11.76 -2.14
N LEU A 98 13.34 12.10 -0.97
CA LEU A 98 12.65 11.96 0.30
C LEU A 98 11.39 12.83 0.38
N LEU A 99 11.45 14.08 -0.07
CA LEU A 99 10.29 14.97 -0.08
C LEU A 99 9.21 14.47 -1.04
N VAL A 100 9.59 14.05 -2.24
CA VAL A 100 8.66 13.44 -3.20
C VAL A 100 8.06 12.16 -2.64
N GLY A 101 8.88 11.30 -2.04
CA GLY A 101 8.44 10.02 -1.46
C GLY A 101 7.45 10.19 -0.31
N ASN A 102 7.61 11.23 0.52
CA ASN A 102 6.74 11.43 1.69
C ASN A 102 5.50 12.30 1.41
N ILE A 103 5.52 13.15 0.39
CA ILE A 103 4.44 14.11 0.12
C ILE A 103 3.72 13.78 -1.18
N ALA A 104 4.45 13.73 -2.29
CA ALA A 104 3.84 13.59 -3.61
C ALA A 104 3.44 12.13 -3.91
N LEU A 105 4.24 11.16 -3.47
CA LEU A 105 4.02 9.76 -3.78
C LEU A 105 2.76 9.17 -3.11
N PRO A 106 2.47 9.40 -1.81
CA PRO A 106 1.23 8.95 -1.19
C PRO A 106 -0.01 9.48 -1.90
N TRP A 107 -0.02 10.78 -2.19
CA TRP A 107 -1.12 11.41 -2.92
C TRP A 107 -1.27 10.86 -4.36
N ALA A 108 -0.16 10.68 -5.07
CA ALA A 108 -0.16 10.09 -6.41
C ALA A 108 -0.66 8.63 -6.38
N ASN A 109 -0.25 7.85 -5.38
CA ASN A 109 -0.69 6.47 -5.24
C ASN A 109 -2.21 6.35 -4.98
N ILE A 110 -2.80 7.23 -4.17
CA ILE A 110 -4.26 7.25 -3.99
C ILE A 110 -4.98 7.37 -5.34
N LYS A 111 -4.55 8.32 -6.19
CA LYS A 111 -5.17 8.56 -7.50
C LYS A 111 -4.91 7.40 -8.48
N LYS A 112 -3.65 6.94 -8.54
CA LYS A 112 -3.23 5.80 -9.35
C LYS A 112 -4.05 4.55 -9.00
N ASN A 113 -4.09 4.20 -7.72
CA ASN A 113 -4.75 2.97 -7.24
C ASN A 113 -6.26 3.03 -7.46
N LYS A 114 -6.90 4.19 -7.24
CA LYS A 114 -8.32 4.37 -7.53
C LYS A 114 -8.65 4.09 -9.00
N TYR A 115 -7.88 4.66 -9.93
CA TYR A 115 -8.09 4.42 -11.36
C TYR A 115 -7.81 2.95 -11.73
N GLN A 116 -6.71 2.39 -11.22
CA GLN A 116 -6.32 1.01 -11.46
C GLN A 116 -7.42 0.04 -11.00
N TYR A 117 -7.98 0.27 -9.83
CA TYR A 117 -9.05 -0.53 -9.27
C TYR A 117 -10.32 -0.49 -10.14
N VAL A 118 -10.74 0.69 -10.58
CA VAL A 118 -11.99 0.85 -11.35
C VAL A 118 -11.86 0.31 -12.78
N HIS A 119 -10.73 0.57 -13.46
CA HIS A 119 -10.59 0.38 -14.90
C HIS A 119 -9.60 -0.70 -15.34
N LEU A 120 -8.65 -1.07 -14.50
CA LEU A 120 -7.58 -1.99 -14.91
C LEU A 120 -7.66 -3.38 -14.26
N LEU A 121 -8.31 -3.52 -13.09
CA LEU A 121 -8.55 -4.83 -12.51
C LEU A 121 -9.66 -5.57 -13.28
N SER A 122 -9.42 -6.85 -13.55
CA SER A 122 -10.46 -7.71 -14.12
C SER A 122 -11.54 -8.01 -13.07
N ASN A 123 -12.72 -8.45 -13.50
CA ASN A 123 -13.77 -8.84 -12.56
C ASN A 123 -13.30 -10.01 -11.65
N THR A 124 -12.50 -10.92 -12.17
CA THR A 124 -11.90 -12.01 -11.40
C THR A 124 -10.94 -11.48 -10.33
N ASP A 125 -10.07 -10.53 -10.70
CA ASP A 125 -9.13 -9.91 -9.75
C ASP A 125 -9.87 -9.06 -8.70
N LYS A 126 -10.99 -8.41 -9.09
CA LYS A 126 -11.88 -7.69 -8.15
C LYS A 126 -12.55 -8.65 -7.19
N ASP A 127 -13.05 -9.78 -7.68
CA ASP A 127 -13.65 -10.82 -6.85
C ASP A 127 -12.65 -11.43 -5.88
N GLU A 128 -11.42 -11.66 -6.30
CA GLU A 128 -10.34 -12.14 -5.44
C GLU A 128 -9.93 -11.08 -4.40
N TYR A 129 -9.88 -9.84 -4.81
CA TYR A 129 -9.60 -8.71 -3.94
C TYR A 129 -10.67 -8.52 -2.85
N TYR A 130 -11.95 -8.71 -3.18
CA TYR A 130 -13.04 -8.68 -2.19
C TYR A 130 -13.18 -9.95 -1.37
N LYS A 131 -12.72 -11.09 -1.90
CA LYS A 131 -12.80 -12.42 -1.26
C LYS A 131 -11.51 -12.80 -0.56
N ARG A 132 -10.72 -11.86 -0.04
CA ARG A 132 -9.54 -12.20 0.73
C ARG A 132 -9.89 -13.15 1.86
N GLN A 133 -9.31 -14.33 1.78
CA GLN A 133 -9.55 -15.41 2.72
C GLN A 133 -8.69 -15.24 3.96
N ARG A 134 -9.33 -15.25 5.12
CA ARG A 134 -8.73 -15.39 6.47
C ARG A 134 -7.73 -14.28 6.82
N ILE A 135 -8.22 -13.07 6.92
CA ILE A 135 -7.43 -11.96 7.46
C ILE A 135 -7.61 -11.95 8.96
N GLY A 136 -6.48 -12.00 9.67
CA GLY A 136 -6.42 -11.80 11.11
C GLY A 136 -5.79 -10.46 11.42
N SER A 137 -6.44 -9.66 12.25
CA SER A 137 -5.94 -8.37 12.70
C SER A 137 -6.01 -8.25 14.22
N GLN A 138 -4.99 -7.63 14.80
CA GLN A 138 -5.00 -7.26 16.21
C GLN A 138 -5.69 -5.91 16.36
N VAL A 139 -6.86 -5.89 17.01
CA VAL A 139 -7.67 -4.68 17.18
C VAL A 139 -7.40 -3.95 18.50
N SER A 140 -6.79 -4.66 19.46
CA SER A 140 -6.40 -4.11 20.77
C SER A 140 -5.34 -5.03 21.39
N PRO A 141 -4.57 -4.60 22.39
CA PRO A 141 -3.72 -5.51 23.15
C PRO A 141 -4.52 -6.73 23.62
N ASN A 142 -4.08 -7.92 23.21
CA ASN A 142 -4.73 -9.20 23.52
C ASN A 142 -6.11 -9.44 22.86
N GLU A 143 -6.55 -8.64 21.90
CA GLU A 143 -7.79 -8.84 21.16
C GLU A 143 -7.53 -8.98 19.67
N PHE A 144 -8.04 -10.06 19.08
CA PHE A 144 -7.83 -10.42 17.68
C PHE A 144 -9.16 -10.64 16.99
N VAL A 145 -9.23 -10.18 15.73
CA VAL A 145 -10.39 -10.42 14.86
C VAL A 145 -9.92 -11.13 13.61
N PHE A 146 -10.66 -12.14 13.20
CA PHE A 146 -10.44 -12.88 11.97
C PHE A 146 -11.71 -12.79 11.12
N VAL A 147 -11.54 -12.53 9.84
CA VAL A 147 -12.64 -12.44 8.87
C VAL A 147 -12.24 -13.20 7.61
N ASP A 148 -13.13 -14.03 7.07
CA ASP A 148 -12.83 -14.75 5.84
C ASP A 148 -13.05 -13.88 4.60
N SER A 149 -14.16 -13.15 4.54
CA SER A 149 -14.44 -12.24 3.42
C SER A 149 -15.27 -11.04 3.87
N TYR A 150 -15.10 -9.91 3.17
CA TYR A 150 -15.87 -8.70 3.38
C TYR A 150 -16.11 -7.97 2.07
N ASP A 151 -17.38 -7.76 1.75
CA ASP A 151 -17.80 -6.91 0.63
C ASP A 151 -18.01 -5.48 1.13
N ARG A 152 -17.16 -4.57 0.68
CA ARG A 152 -17.21 -3.16 1.06
C ARG A 152 -18.41 -2.42 0.47
N THR A 153 -18.92 -2.87 -0.66
CA THR A 153 -20.06 -2.23 -1.33
C THR A 153 -21.34 -2.50 -0.57
N GLU A 154 -21.57 -3.78 -0.26
CA GLU A 154 -22.74 -4.24 0.48
C GLU A 154 -22.55 -4.16 2.01
N LYS A 155 -21.32 -3.91 2.47
CA LYS A 155 -20.92 -3.89 3.89
C LYS A 155 -21.22 -5.19 4.64
N LEU A 156 -21.18 -6.28 3.90
CA LEU A 156 -21.44 -7.63 4.38
C LEU A 156 -20.14 -8.44 4.44
N GLY A 157 -19.96 -9.20 5.50
CA GLY A 157 -18.84 -10.12 5.61
C GLY A 157 -19.26 -11.50 6.11
N SER A 158 -18.38 -12.47 5.90
CA SER A 158 -18.58 -13.85 6.31
C SER A 158 -17.49 -14.31 7.28
N SER A 159 -17.86 -15.29 8.12
CA SER A 159 -16.94 -15.96 9.05
C SER A 159 -16.19 -14.99 9.96
N PHE A 160 -16.93 -14.26 10.76
CA PHE A 160 -16.36 -13.38 11.77
C PHE A 160 -15.96 -14.17 13.02
N MET A 161 -14.72 -14.02 13.47
CA MET A 161 -14.23 -14.59 14.72
C MET A 161 -13.47 -13.51 15.52
N TYR A 162 -13.93 -13.26 16.74
CA TYR A 162 -13.24 -12.41 17.71
C TYR A 162 -12.69 -13.27 18.84
N GLN A 163 -11.46 -13.00 19.25
CA GLN A 163 -10.78 -13.66 20.35
C GLN A 163 -10.17 -12.65 21.29
N LYS A 164 -10.38 -12.84 22.57
CA LYS A 164 -9.77 -12.08 23.67
C LYS A 164 -8.94 -12.99 24.54
N PHE A 165 -7.68 -12.63 24.73
CA PHE A 165 -6.72 -13.34 25.56
C PHE A 165 -6.47 -12.59 26.88
N ASP A 166 -6.06 -13.32 27.87
CA ASP A 166 -5.43 -12.79 29.09
C ASP A 166 -4.04 -13.42 29.16
N SER A 167 -3.02 -12.62 28.79
CA SER A 167 -1.68 -13.12 28.50
C SER A 167 -1.68 -14.16 27.37
N THR A 168 -1.61 -15.45 27.68
CA THR A 168 -1.61 -16.56 26.69
C THR A 168 -2.89 -17.41 26.73
N GLU A 169 -3.79 -17.14 27.70
CA GLU A 169 -5.02 -17.90 27.84
C GLU A 169 -6.20 -17.24 27.14
N LEU A 170 -6.93 -18.01 26.34
CA LEU A 170 -8.17 -17.55 25.71
C LEU A 170 -9.25 -17.36 26.80
N LYS A 171 -9.81 -16.14 26.88
CA LYS A 171 -10.88 -15.80 27.82
C LYS A 171 -12.25 -15.72 27.16
N LYS A 172 -12.30 -15.21 25.95
CA LYS A 172 -13.56 -15.06 25.22
C LYS A 172 -13.33 -15.31 23.74
N GLN A 173 -14.26 -16.03 23.14
CA GLN A 173 -14.33 -16.24 21.71
C GLN A 173 -15.76 -16.00 21.24
N VAL A 174 -15.91 -15.23 20.16
CA VAL A 174 -17.18 -14.97 19.50
C VAL A 174 -17.02 -15.36 18.05
N ILE A 175 -17.85 -16.27 17.57
CA ILE A 175 -17.87 -16.73 16.19
C ILE A 175 -19.22 -16.40 15.60
N ALA A 176 -19.26 -15.76 14.44
CA ALA A 176 -20.47 -15.48 13.70
C ALA A 176 -20.36 -15.96 12.25
N SER A 177 -21.44 -16.46 11.69
CA SER A 177 -21.46 -16.92 10.30
C SER A 177 -21.33 -15.73 9.33
N ASN A 178 -22.06 -14.66 9.63
CA ASN A 178 -22.06 -13.43 8.82
C ASN A 178 -22.07 -12.21 9.73
N PHE A 179 -21.63 -11.08 9.19
CA PHE A 179 -21.75 -9.78 9.84
C PHE A 179 -22.07 -8.68 8.85
N ASN A 180 -22.71 -7.63 9.35
CA ASN A 180 -22.95 -6.39 8.63
C ASN A 180 -22.36 -5.22 9.42
N TRP A 181 -21.70 -4.29 8.72
CA TRP A 181 -21.20 -3.07 9.33
C TRP A 181 -22.24 -1.95 9.28
N ASN A 182 -22.55 -1.39 10.45
CA ASN A 182 -23.43 -0.24 10.58
C ASN A 182 -22.63 1.04 10.84
N ASP A 183 -22.53 1.92 9.83
CA ASP A 183 -21.79 3.19 9.95
C ASP A 183 -22.37 4.14 11.00
N LYS A 184 -23.72 4.14 11.19
CA LYS A 184 -24.39 5.09 12.09
C LYS A 184 -24.00 4.86 13.54
N ASP A 185 -23.92 3.60 13.93
CA ASP A 185 -23.67 3.20 15.30
C ASP A 185 -22.23 2.74 15.52
N SER A 186 -21.44 2.61 14.43
CA SER A 186 -20.09 2.04 14.43
C SER A 186 -20.05 0.68 15.12
N THR A 187 -20.94 -0.22 14.69
CA THR A 187 -21.11 -1.55 15.26
C THR A 187 -21.13 -2.64 14.20
N TYR A 188 -20.62 -3.80 14.58
CA TYR A 188 -20.73 -5.04 13.82
C TYR A 188 -22.02 -5.76 14.24
N ALA A 189 -22.98 -5.83 13.33
CA ALA A 189 -24.20 -6.63 13.51
C ALA A 189 -23.88 -8.06 13.10
N LEU A 190 -23.64 -8.93 14.08
CA LEU A 190 -23.26 -10.33 13.92
C LEU A 190 -24.51 -11.20 13.84
N MET A 191 -24.49 -12.19 12.95
CA MET A 191 -25.59 -13.14 12.74
C MET A 191 -25.14 -14.57 13.02
N SER A 192 -26.02 -15.36 13.64
CA SER A 192 -25.75 -16.75 14.04
C SER A 192 -24.48 -16.86 14.89
N VAL A 193 -24.53 -16.26 16.07
CA VAL A 193 -23.37 -16.05 16.93
C VAL A 193 -23.26 -17.17 17.96
N TYR A 194 -22.06 -17.73 18.06
CA TYR A 194 -21.65 -18.59 19.15
C TYR A 194 -20.64 -17.84 20.01
N SER A 195 -21.03 -17.57 21.26
CA SER A 195 -20.14 -16.94 22.26
C SER A 195 -19.65 -18.00 23.24
N ARG A 196 -18.33 -18.05 23.42
CA ARG A 196 -17.68 -18.94 24.38
C ARG A 196 -16.88 -18.08 25.34
N GLU A 197 -17.19 -18.17 26.63
CA GLU A 197 -16.45 -17.54 27.71
C GLU A 197 -15.81 -18.61 28.60
N ILE A 198 -14.51 -18.42 28.91
CA ILE A 198 -13.73 -19.34 29.73
C ILE A 198 -13.44 -18.65 31.06
N ASN A 199 -14.00 -19.19 32.13
CA ASN A 199 -13.81 -18.68 33.48
C ASN A 199 -12.42 -19.04 34.03
N LYS A 200 -12.03 -18.43 35.15
CA LYS A 200 -10.76 -18.71 35.82
C LYS A 200 -10.62 -20.14 36.34
N ASP A 201 -11.73 -20.77 36.63
CA ASP A 201 -11.83 -22.19 37.05
C ASP A 201 -11.83 -23.18 35.87
N LYS A 202 -11.56 -22.68 34.64
CA LYS A 202 -11.61 -23.44 33.38
C LYS A 202 -12.98 -23.98 33.00
N THR A 203 -14.05 -23.53 33.65
CA THR A 203 -15.41 -23.83 33.18
C THR A 203 -15.71 -22.95 31.95
N GLU A 204 -16.42 -23.56 30.99
CA GLU A 204 -16.79 -22.91 29.75
C GLU A 204 -18.28 -22.61 29.72
N LYS A 205 -18.65 -21.40 29.39
CA LYS A 205 -20.01 -20.99 29.08
C LYS A 205 -20.15 -20.83 27.58
N LEU A 206 -21.01 -21.66 26.98
CA LEU A 206 -21.39 -21.56 25.57
C LEU A 206 -22.78 -20.96 25.46
N GLU A 207 -22.94 -19.96 24.59
CA GLU A 207 -24.22 -19.29 24.37
C GLU A 207 -24.42 -19.09 22.86
N TYR A 208 -25.61 -19.39 22.37
CA TYR A 208 -26.01 -19.12 21.00
C TYR A 208 -26.93 -17.89 20.96
N LEU A 209 -26.61 -16.94 20.13
CA LEU A 209 -27.37 -15.70 19.91
C LEU A 209 -27.70 -15.60 18.42
N PRO A 210 -28.98 -15.51 18.02
CA PRO A 210 -29.34 -15.34 16.61
C PRO A 210 -28.74 -14.06 16.00
N ASN A 211 -28.76 -12.97 16.77
CA ASN A 211 -28.18 -11.68 16.41
C ASN A 211 -27.46 -11.06 17.61
N PHE A 212 -26.31 -10.47 17.38
CA PHE A 212 -25.53 -9.80 18.41
C PHE A 212 -24.81 -8.58 17.83
N ASN A 213 -24.98 -7.42 18.45
CA ASN A 213 -24.26 -6.22 18.04
C ASN A 213 -22.99 -6.06 18.88
N MET A 214 -21.86 -6.01 18.19
CA MET A 214 -20.56 -5.88 18.83
C MET A 214 -19.90 -4.56 18.41
N LYS A 215 -19.40 -3.82 19.40
CA LYS A 215 -18.59 -2.63 19.14
C LYS A 215 -17.12 -2.96 19.35
N LEU A 216 -16.33 -2.74 18.32
CA LEU A 216 -14.88 -2.88 18.36
C LEU A 216 -14.21 -1.51 18.20
N PRO A 217 -12.98 -1.34 18.68
CA PRO A 217 -12.24 -0.08 18.51
C PRO A 217 -11.75 0.14 17.07
N ALA A 218 -11.93 -0.83 16.17
CA ALA A 218 -11.49 -0.78 14.79
C ALA A 218 -12.67 -0.96 13.82
N THR A 219 -12.64 -0.22 12.71
CA THR A 219 -13.59 -0.35 11.60
C THR A 219 -13.23 -1.53 10.69
N PRO A 220 -14.16 -2.04 9.84
CA PRO A 220 -13.82 -3.09 8.88
C PRO A 220 -12.66 -2.74 7.95
N ASP A 221 -12.51 -1.48 7.57
CA ASP A 221 -11.44 -1.02 6.69
C ASP A 221 -10.07 -1.00 7.40
N GLU A 222 -10.04 -0.81 8.72
CA GLU A 222 -8.83 -0.92 9.54
C GLU A 222 -8.45 -2.38 9.81
N ILE A 223 -9.45 -3.27 10.01
CA ILE A 223 -9.23 -4.70 10.20
C ILE A 223 -8.78 -5.38 8.91
N LEU A 224 -9.31 -4.92 7.78
CA LEU A 224 -9.10 -5.46 6.45
C LEU A 224 -8.46 -4.39 5.55
N PRO A 225 -7.23 -3.94 5.86
CA PRO A 225 -6.60 -2.90 5.06
C PRO A 225 -6.45 -3.35 3.61
N GLU A 226 -6.67 -2.44 2.68
CA GLU A 226 -6.38 -2.68 1.27
C GLU A 226 -4.88 -2.96 1.07
N GLU A 227 -4.52 -3.84 0.11
CA GLU A 227 -3.10 -4.14 -0.20
C GLU A 227 -2.26 -2.88 -0.42
N TYR A 228 -2.91 -1.85 -0.93
CA TYR A 228 -2.26 -0.59 -1.33
C TYR A 228 -2.32 0.50 -0.25
N VAL A 229 -2.91 0.22 0.93
CA VAL A 229 -3.02 1.25 1.99
C VAL A 229 -1.64 1.71 2.43
N ALA A 230 -0.70 0.79 2.62
CA ALA A 230 0.67 1.12 2.99
C ALA A 230 1.38 2.00 1.93
N GLU A 231 1.09 1.81 0.64
CA GLU A 231 1.63 2.64 -0.44
C GLU A 231 1.06 4.07 -0.46
N THR A 232 -0.10 4.29 0.17
CA THR A 232 -0.77 5.59 0.24
C THR A 232 -0.46 6.37 1.50
N MET A 233 0.24 5.75 2.46
CA MET A 233 0.62 6.35 3.73
C MET A 233 1.98 7.06 3.63
N ASN A 234 2.11 8.16 4.36
CA ASN A 234 3.41 8.77 4.58
C ASN A 234 4.18 8.03 5.70
N THR A 235 5.47 8.32 5.85
CA THR A 235 6.33 7.64 6.84
C THR A 235 5.81 7.78 8.29
N PHE A 236 5.15 8.90 8.63
CA PHE A 236 4.61 9.10 9.96
C PHE A 236 3.33 8.30 10.20
N GLU A 237 2.49 8.16 9.18
CA GLU A 237 1.29 7.33 9.22
C GLU A 237 1.66 5.85 9.26
N LEU A 238 2.62 5.43 8.44
CA LEU A 238 3.12 4.06 8.40
C LEU A 238 3.73 3.61 9.75
N ASN A 239 4.32 4.52 10.50
CA ASN A 239 4.90 4.22 11.82
C ASN A 239 3.83 4.03 12.93
N LYS A 240 2.59 4.44 12.66
CA LYS A 240 1.45 4.26 13.58
C LYS A 240 0.58 3.05 13.21
N PHE A 241 0.74 2.57 11.98
CA PHE A 241 0.06 1.40 11.44
C PHE A 241 0.77 0.11 11.89
#